data_19164a37cd57258d9305199280f8e0c4
#
_entry.id   19164a37cd57258d9305199280f8e0c4
#
_cell.length_a   1.000
_cell.length_b   1.000
_cell.length_c   1.000
_cell.angle_alpha   90.00
_cell.angle_beta   90.00
_cell.angle_gamma   90.00
#
_symmetry.space_group_name_H-M   'P 1'
#
loop_
_entity.id
_entity.type
_entity.pdbx_description
1 polymer ?
#
loop_
_entity_poly.entity_id
_entity_poly.type
_entity_poly.pdbx_seq_one_letter_code
_entity_poly.pdbx_strand_id
1 'polypeptide(L)'
;MITWMQRHKRWLVITIWISTIAFVGAGFVGWGSYEYGKQGGVVAVVGDREVSVEEYNLEYSNLYEQYSKMFGPMFNKELAEQLKLKDVAYRQVLQKNLILSYADSLGLDITNEDIAKELVKYNAFLKDGKFDKETYVKILAQNRMTPKIFEESLKRNLLLQKVQMFFDLNPSSVEIENLSKLLFIEDDISIKILNSNDVKV
;
A
#
# COMPACT_ATOMS: atom_id res chain seq x y z
N MET A 1 -0.49 26.73 60.65
CA MET A 1 -1.03 26.01 59.45
C MET A 1 -0.86 24.49 59.53
N ILE A 2 0.22 23.95 60.08
CA ILE A 2 0.43 22.50 60.20
C ILE A 2 -0.58 21.76 61.04
N THR A 3 -1.08 22.37 62.10
CA THR A 3 -2.14 21.77 62.99
C THR A 3 -3.47 21.59 62.34
N TRP A 4 -3.87 22.46 61.40
CA TRP A 4 -5.12 22.35 60.66
C TRP A 4 -5.10 21.16 59.67
N MET A 5 -3.94 20.96 59.01
CA MET A 5 -3.71 19.82 58.09
C MET A 5 -3.77 18.48 58.85
N GLN A 6 -3.24 18.41 60.07
CA GLN A 6 -3.26 17.19 60.86
C GLN A 6 -4.69 16.83 61.36
N ARG A 7 -5.56 17.82 61.56
CA ARG A 7 -6.93 17.63 62.03
C ARG A 7 -7.86 17.12 60.96
N HIS A 8 -7.51 17.32 59.65
CA HIS A 8 -8.34 16.96 58.52
C HIS A 8 -7.69 15.90 57.62
N LYS A 9 -6.87 15.00 58.20
CA LYS A 9 -6.18 13.93 57.43
C LYS A 9 -7.08 13.15 56.48
N ARG A 10 -8.30 12.84 56.89
CA ARG A 10 -9.25 12.08 56.04
C ARG A 10 -9.67 12.85 54.80
N TRP A 11 -9.86 14.15 54.90
CA TRP A 11 -10.19 14.99 53.75
C TRP A 11 -9.03 15.15 52.79
N LEU A 12 -7.80 15.29 53.30
CA LEU A 12 -6.61 15.34 52.47
C LEU A 12 -6.37 14.04 51.71
N VAL A 13 -6.61 12.89 52.30
CA VAL A 13 -6.53 11.60 51.63
C VAL A 13 -7.55 11.52 50.49
N ILE A 14 -8.76 11.96 50.70
CA ILE A 14 -9.81 11.95 49.68
C ILE A 14 -9.44 12.86 48.50
N THR A 15 -8.96 14.08 48.77
CA THR A 15 -8.54 15.00 47.70
C THR A 15 -7.36 14.49 46.92
N ILE A 16 -6.40 13.81 47.57
CA ILE A 16 -5.26 13.15 46.89
C ILE A 16 -5.77 12.01 45.97
N TRP A 17 -6.70 11.19 46.46
CA TRP A 17 -7.28 10.11 45.66
C TRP A 17 -8.05 10.64 44.42
N ILE A 18 -8.87 11.71 44.63
CA ILE A 18 -9.59 12.35 43.52
C ILE A 18 -8.62 12.95 42.52
N SER A 19 -7.56 13.65 42.99
CA SER A 19 -6.53 14.21 42.10
C SER A 19 -5.78 13.13 41.35
N THR A 20 -5.41 12.02 42.02
CA THR A 20 -4.72 10.89 41.39
C THR A 20 -5.59 10.21 40.34
N ILE A 21 -6.86 9.96 40.64
CA ILE A 21 -7.82 9.36 39.69
C ILE A 21 -8.04 10.32 38.51
N ALA A 22 -8.18 11.64 38.75
CA ALA A 22 -8.31 12.62 37.69
C ALA A 22 -7.05 12.70 36.82
N PHE A 23 -5.86 12.64 37.42
CA PHE A 23 -4.59 12.68 36.70
C PHE A 23 -4.35 11.39 35.90
N VAL A 24 -4.63 10.23 36.48
CA VAL A 24 -4.56 8.93 35.80
C VAL A 24 -5.63 8.87 34.71
N GLY A 25 -6.87 9.30 35.00
CA GLY A 25 -7.95 9.36 34.01
C GLY A 25 -7.65 10.30 32.86
N ALA A 26 -7.13 11.49 33.12
CA ALA A 26 -6.69 12.44 32.09
C ALA A 26 -5.51 11.88 31.26
N GLY A 27 -4.58 11.16 31.91
CA GLY A 27 -3.50 10.45 31.23
C GLY A 27 -4.01 9.35 30.30
N PHE A 28 -5.01 8.57 30.73
CA PHE A 28 -5.62 7.54 29.89
C PHE A 28 -6.49 8.12 28.77
N VAL A 29 -7.21 9.22 29.01
CA VAL A 29 -8.07 9.86 27.99
C VAL A 29 -7.23 10.76 27.07
N GLY A 30 -6.19 11.39 27.55
CA GLY A 30 -5.32 12.25 26.74
C GLY A 30 -4.23 11.50 25.96
N TRP A 31 -3.79 10.34 26.44
CA TRP A 31 -2.81 9.48 25.76
C TRP A 31 -3.43 8.28 25.06
N GLY A 32 -4.64 7.92 25.38
CA GLY A 32 -5.35 6.77 24.78
C GLY A 32 -5.92 7.04 23.39
N SER A 33 -5.92 8.29 22.93
CA SER A 33 -6.24 8.63 21.54
C SER A 33 -5.03 8.79 20.64
N TYR A 34 -3.81 8.71 21.19
CA TYR A 34 -2.66 8.37 20.37
C TYR A 34 -2.75 6.89 20.03
N GLU A 35 -3.16 6.62 18.80
CA GLU A 35 -3.14 5.29 18.21
C GLU A 35 -1.84 4.57 18.58
N TYR A 36 -1.93 3.64 19.52
CA TYR A 36 -0.91 2.62 19.80
C TYR A 36 -0.87 1.66 18.60
N GLY A 37 -0.43 2.17 17.44
CA GLY A 37 -0.37 1.45 16.18
C GLY A 37 0.44 2.16 15.12
N LYS A 38 0.68 3.47 15.28
CA LYS A 38 1.58 4.22 14.38
C LYS A 38 2.90 4.52 15.09
N GLN A 39 3.67 3.47 15.39
CA GLN A 39 5.10 3.58 15.71
C GLN A 39 5.95 3.76 14.45
N GLY A 40 5.49 4.58 13.53
CA GLY A 40 6.24 4.93 12.34
C GLY A 40 5.70 6.25 11.82
N GLY A 41 6.58 7.22 11.61
CA GLY A 41 6.19 8.48 10.97
C GLY A 41 5.57 8.23 9.60
N VAL A 42 4.89 9.23 9.07
CA VAL A 42 4.38 9.24 7.70
C VAL A 42 5.52 9.62 6.77
N VAL A 43 5.79 8.80 5.76
CA VAL A 43 6.83 9.05 4.74
C VAL A 43 6.28 9.94 3.63
N ALA A 44 5.01 9.77 3.30
CA ALA A 44 4.32 10.54 2.27
C ALA A 44 2.80 10.48 2.47
N VAL A 45 2.08 11.41 1.83
CA VAL A 45 0.63 11.41 1.73
C VAL A 45 0.25 11.37 0.26
N VAL A 46 -0.63 10.47 -0.12
CA VAL A 46 -1.09 10.27 -1.50
C VAL A 46 -2.61 10.28 -1.51
N GLY A 47 -3.20 11.39 -1.95
CA GLY A 47 -4.63 11.62 -1.76
C GLY A 47 -4.97 11.64 -0.26
N ASP A 48 -5.94 10.83 0.15
CA ASP A 48 -6.33 10.69 1.56
C ASP A 48 -5.57 9.56 2.29
N ARG A 49 -4.59 8.93 1.62
CA ARG A 49 -3.81 7.82 2.17
C ARG A 49 -2.47 8.29 2.71
N GLU A 50 -2.18 7.90 3.94
CA GLU A 50 -0.86 8.06 4.54
C GLU A 50 -0.01 6.82 4.27
N VAL A 51 1.21 7.05 3.77
CA VAL A 51 2.22 6.01 3.58
C VAL A 51 3.09 5.97 4.83
N SER A 52 3.04 4.88 5.56
CA SER A 52 3.81 4.72 6.80
C SER A 52 5.29 4.36 6.53
N VAL A 53 6.13 4.62 7.52
CA VAL A 53 7.55 4.18 7.48
C VAL A 53 7.63 2.65 7.43
N GLU A 54 6.71 1.95 8.09
CA GLU A 54 6.66 0.48 8.07
C GLU A 54 6.40 -0.05 6.67
N GLU A 55 5.45 0.55 5.94
CA GLU A 55 5.13 0.17 4.57
C GLU A 55 6.32 0.39 3.64
N TYR A 56 7.00 1.52 3.77
CA TYR A 56 8.24 1.80 3.05
C TYR A 56 9.35 0.80 3.38
N ASN A 57 9.57 0.51 4.67
CA ASN A 57 10.61 -0.42 5.08
C ASN A 57 10.32 -1.84 4.61
N LEU A 58 9.07 -2.26 4.61
CA LEU A 58 8.65 -3.55 4.07
C LEU A 58 8.96 -3.64 2.58
N GLU A 59 8.61 -2.61 1.80
CA GLU A 59 8.89 -2.57 0.37
C GLU A 59 10.40 -2.59 0.09
N TYR A 60 11.17 -1.80 0.84
CA TYR A 60 12.63 -1.80 0.72
C TYR A 60 13.22 -3.19 1.04
N SER A 61 12.73 -3.86 2.09
CA SER A 61 13.18 -5.20 2.46
C SER A 61 12.85 -6.23 1.38
N ASN A 62 11.66 -6.16 0.80
CA ASN A 62 11.25 -7.04 -0.30
C ASN A 62 12.13 -6.84 -1.55
N LEU A 63 12.39 -5.60 -1.90
CA LEU A 63 13.30 -5.28 -3.02
C LEU A 63 14.73 -5.76 -2.74
N TYR A 64 15.22 -5.51 -1.53
CA TYR A 64 16.55 -5.95 -1.13
C TYR A 64 16.69 -7.47 -1.24
N GLU A 65 15.70 -8.21 -0.78
CA GLU A 65 15.67 -9.67 -0.90
C GLU A 65 15.60 -10.13 -2.35
N GLN A 66 14.77 -9.50 -3.17
CA GLN A 66 14.65 -9.79 -4.60
C GLN A 66 15.97 -9.58 -5.33
N TYR A 67 16.63 -8.44 -5.11
CA TYR A 67 17.92 -8.14 -5.72
C TYR A 67 19.03 -9.06 -5.18
N SER A 68 18.99 -9.39 -3.88
CA SER A 68 19.92 -10.36 -3.29
C SER A 68 19.81 -11.74 -3.94
N LYS A 69 18.59 -12.20 -4.24
CA LYS A 69 18.37 -13.46 -4.96
C LYS A 69 18.82 -13.38 -6.43
N MET A 70 18.64 -12.22 -7.07
CA MET A 70 19.00 -12.00 -8.46
C MET A 70 20.52 -11.93 -8.68
N PHE A 71 21.23 -11.19 -7.83
CA PHE A 71 22.66 -10.96 -7.95
C PHE A 71 23.52 -11.89 -7.09
N GLY A 72 22.89 -12.69 -6.21
CA GLY A 72 23.57 -13.65 -5.33
C GLY A 72 24.66 -13.00 -4.48
N PRO A 73 25.87 -13.62 -4.38
CA PRO A 73 26.96 -13.12 -3.55
C PRO A 73 27.52 -11.74 -3.96
N MET A 74 27.21 -11.29 -5.17
CA MET A 74 27.64 -9.97 -5.66
C MET A 74 26.81 -8.83 -5.10
N PHE A 75 25.62 -9.13 -4.53
CA PHE A 75 24.76 -8.14 -3.95
C PHE A 75 25.23 -7.77 -2.54
N ASN A 76 25.62 -6.53 -2.38
CA ASN A 76 26.06 -5.96 -1.12
C ASN A 76 25.44 -4.58 -0.90
N LYS A 77 25.74 -3.96 0.23
CA LYS A 77 25.19 -2.65 0.59
C LYS A 77 25.61 -1.55 -0.40
N GLU A 78 26.83 -1.60 -0.87
CA GLU A 78 27.39 -0.64 -1.83
C GLU A 78 26.63 -0.71 -3.16
N LEU A 79 26.35 -1.92 -3.66
CA LEU A 79 25.58 -2.12 -4.89
C LEU A 79 24.12 -1.66 -4.70
N ALA A 80 23.52 -1.93 -3.54
CA ALA A 80 22.17 -1.45 -3.22
C ALA A 80 22.10 0.09 -3.22
N GLU A 81 23.13 0.77 -2.73
CA GLU A 81 23.23 2.24 -2.75
C GLU A 81 23.46 2.77 -4.17
N GLN A 82 24.32 2.14 -4.97
CA GLN A 82 24.54 2.50 -6.38
C GLN A 82 23.25 2.36 -7.21
N LEU A 83 22.49 1.31 -6.98
CA LEU A 83 21.20 1.07 -7.61
C LEU A 83 20.08 1.97 -7.05
N LYS A 84 20.38 2.79 -6.03
CA LYS A 84 19.43 3.68 -5.35
C LYS A 84 18.17 2.94 -4.89
N LEU A 85 18.37 1.76 -4.29
CA LEU A 85 17.28 0.86 -3.96
C LEU A 85 16.23 1.51 -3.02
N LYS A 86 16.68 2.46 -2.18
CA LYS A 86 15.79 3.27 -1.33
C LYS A 86 14.84 4.14 -2.14
N ASP A 87 15.36 4.78 -3.20
CA ASP A 87 14.54 5.63 -4.08
C ASP A 87 13.57 4.79 -4.92
N VAL A 88 14.01 3.59 -5.31
CA VAL A 88 13.14 2.63 -6.02
C VAL A 88 12.00 2.19 -5.12
N ALA A 89 12.29 1.78 -3.87
CA ALA A 89 11.29 1.41 -2.88
C ALA A 89 10.29 2.55 -2.63
N TYR A 90 10.81 3.76 -2.44
CA TYR A 90 9.97 4.94 -2.22
C TYR A 90 8.99 5.18 -3.39
N ARG A 91 9.50 5.15 -4.63
CA ARG A 91 8.64 5.32 -5.82
C ARG A 91 7.61 4.20 -5.95
N GLN A 92 7.98 2.95 -5.66
CA GLN A 92 7.04 1.83 -5.72
C GLN A 92 5.92 1.96 -4.69
N VAL A 93 6.25 2.35 -3.46
CA VAL A 93 5.24 2.57 -2.41
C VAL A 93 4.31 3.72 -2.80
N LEU A 94 4.85 4.83 -3.31
CA LEU A 94 4.03 5.94 -3.79
C LEU A 94 3.10 5.52 -4.94
N GLN A 95 3.63 4.79 -5.91
CA GLN A 95 2.84 4.31 -7.05
C GLN A 95 1.72 3.36 -6.62
N LYS A 96 2.01 2.43 -5.70
CA LYS A 96 0.99 1.54 -5.13
C LYS A 96 -0.12 2.33 -4.43
N ASN A 97 0.26 3.30 -3.59
CA ASN A 97 -0.72 4.11 -2.87
C ASN A 97 -1.51 5.05 -3.78
N LEU A 98 -0.90 5.54 -4.88
CA LEU A 98 -1.62 6.30 -5.89
C LEU A 98 -2.72 5.46 -6.56
N ILE A 99 -2.40 4.22 -6.95
CA ILE A 99 -3.38 3.30 -7.55
C ILE A 99 -4.49 2.97 -6.55
N LEU A 100 -4.15 2.74 -5.28
CA LEU A 100 -5.12 2.46 -4.22
C LEU A 100 -6.01 3.68 -3.94
N SER A 101 -5.46 4.88 -3.90
CA SER A 101 -6.22 6.12 -3.75
C SER A 101 -7.18 6.34 -4.93
N TYR A 102 -6.72 6.01 -6.13
CA TYR A 102 -7.58 6.06 -7.32
C TYR A 102 -8.71 5.02 -7.24
N ALA A 103 -8.42 3.80 -6.78
CA ALA A 103 -9.43 2.78 -6.55
C ALA A 103 -10.52 3.25 -5.57
N ASP A 104 -10.10 3.89 -4.47
CA ASP A 104 -11.03 4.45 -3.48
C ASP A 104 -11.92 5.54 -4.11
N SER A 105 -11.35 6.40 -4.95
CA SER A 105 -12.10 7.45 -5.66
C SER A 105 -13.15 6.89 -6.63
N LEU A 106 -12.90 5.70 -7.16
CA LEU A 106 -13.85 4.97 -8.02
C LEU A 106 -14.88 4.15 -7.21
N GLY A 107 -14.79 4.12 -5.89
CA GLY A 107 -15.63 3.30 -5.03
C GLY A 107 -15.37 1.79 -5.19
N LEU A 108 -14.17 1.41 -5.66
CA LEU A 108 -13.80 0.00 -5.78
C LEU A 108 -13.45 -0.56 -4.41
N ASP A 109 -14.04 -1.68 -4.05
CA ASP A 109 -13.74 -2.41 -2.83
C ASP A 109 -13.60 -3.91 -3.10
N ILE A 110 -12.96 -4.60 -2.17
CA ILE A 110 -12.79 -6.05 -2.13
C ILE A 110 -13.62 -6.57 -0.97
N THR A 111 -14.54 -7.46 -1.28
CA THR A 111 -15.43 -8.06 -0.28
C THR A 111 -14.74 -9.19 0.47
N ASN A 112 -15.29 -9.57 1.63
CA ASN A 112 -14.81 -10.74 2.36
C ASN A 112 -14.97 -12.04 1.55
N GLU A 113 -15.95 -12.08 0.63
CA GLU A 113 -16.14 -13.19 -0.28
C GLU A 113 -15.00 -13.29 -1.30
N ASP A 114 -14.52 -12.16 -1.83
CA ASP A 114 -13.37 -12.13 -2.74
C ASP A 114 -12.10 -12.60 -2.03
N ILE A 115 -11.89 -12.18 -0.77
CA ILE A 115 -10.79 -12.65 0.06
C ILE A 115 -10.88 -14.17 0.27
N ALA A 116 -12.07 -14.68 0.63
CA ALA A 116 -12.27 -16.10 0.84
C ALA A 116 -12.01 -16.92 -0.43
N LYS A 117 -12.47 -16.45 -1.60
CA LYS A 117 -12.19 -17.07 -2.90
C LYS A 117 -10.69 -17.11 -3.20
N GLU A 118 -9.96 -16.08 -2.81
CA GLU A 118 -8.51 -16.03 -3.02
C GLU A 118 -7.77 -16.95 -2.07
N LEU A 119 -8.16 -16.99 -0.78
CA LEU A 119 -7.54 -17.85 0.23
C LEU A 119 -7.54 -19.33 -0.15
N VAL A 120 -8.60 -19.82 -0.78
CA VAL A 120 -8.69 -21.23 -1.19
C VAL A 120 -7.80 -21.59 -2.38
N LYS A 121 -7.20 -20.62 -3.05
CA LYS A 121 -6.22 -20.86 -4.12
C LYS A 121 -4.82 -21.19 -3.58
N TYR A 122 -4.54 -20.85 -2.31
CA TYR A 122 -3.26 -21.15 -1.70
C TYR A 122 -3.24 -22.58 -1.19
N ASN A 123 -2.57 -23.47 -1.92
CA ASN A 123 -2.44 -24.89 -1.55
C ASN A 123 -1.92 -25.11 -0.12
N ALA A 124 -1.09 -24.17 0.37
CA ALA A 124 -0.54 -24.22 1.72
C ALA A 124 -1.60 -24.16 2.83
N PHE A 125 -2.78 -23.57 2.55
CA PHE A 125 -3.88 -23.42 3.50
C PHE A 125 -4.93 -24.53 3.39
N LEU A 126 -4.68 -25.49 2.49
CA LEU A 126 -5.60 -26.58 2.25
C LEU A 126 -5.17 -27.85 2.99
N LYS A 127 -6.14 -28.57 3.52
CA LYS A 127 -6.02 -29.93 4.01
C LYS A 127 -7.05 -30.79 3.29
N ASP A 128 -6.61 -31.87 2.65
CA ASP A 128 -7.47 -32.75 1.85
C ASP A 128 -8.25 -32.00 0.76
N GLY A 129 -7.62 -30.96 0.16
CA GLY A 129 -8.23 -30.14 -0.90
C GLY A 129 -9.25 -29.11 -0.42
N LYS A 130 -9.44 -28.95 0.90
CA LYS A 130 -10.36 -27.97 1.51
C LYS A 130 -9.60 -27.01 2.39
N PHE A 131 -10.08 -25.76 2.47
CA PHE A 131 -9.52 -24.76 3.35
C PHE A 131 -9.58 -25.21 4.82
N ASP A 132 -8.43 -25.21 5.49
CA ASP A 132 -8.31 -25.58 6.90
C ASP A 132 -7.83 -24.38 7.71
N LYS A 133 -8.73 -23.87 8.55
CA LYS A 133 -8.48 -22.69 9.39
C LYS A 133 -7.31 -22.88 10.36
N GLU A 134 -7.15 -24.09 10.90
CA GLU A 134 -6.08 -24.37 11.85
C GLU A 134 -4.71 -24.31 11.15
N THR A 135 -4.59 -24.96 9.99
CA THR A 135 -3.41 -24.91 9.12
C THR A 135 -3.09 -23.48 8.70
N TYR A 136 -4.10 -22.71 8.29
CA TYR A 136 -3.97 -21.30 7.91
C TYR A 136 -3.35 -20.47 9.05
N VAL A 137 -3.95 -20.50 10.24
CA VAL A 137 -3.46 -19.75 11.41
C VAL A 137 -2.05 -20.18 11.80
N LYS A 138 -1.76 -21.50 11.77
CA LYS A 138 -0.45 -22.06 12.09
C LYS A 138 0.63 -21.57 11.12
N ILE A 139 0.37 -21.60 9.83
CA ILE A 139 1.32 -21.13 8.80
C ILE A 139 1.59 -19.64 8.95
N LEU A 140 0.55 -18.85 9.16
CA LEU A 140 0.73 -17.41 9.38
C LEU A 140 1.56 -17.13 10.63
N ALA A 141 1.29 -17.82 11.74
CA ALA A 141 2.06 -17.67 12.97
C ALA A 141 3.55 -18.04 12.78
N GLN A 142 3.85 -19.08 12.01
CA GLN A 142 5.24 -19.46 11.65
C GLN A 142 5.95 -18.34 10.88
N ASN A 143 5.21 -17.57 10.06
CA ASN A 143 5.70 -16.42 9.32
C ASN A 143 5.56 -15.10 10.11
N ARG A 144 5.29 -15.14 11.42
CA ARG A 144 5.10 -13.97 12.28
C ARG A 144 3.99 -13.03 11.81
N MET A 145 2.99 -13.58 11.13
CA MET A 145 1.83 -12.86 10.62
C MET A 145 0.57 -13.26 11.38
N THR A 146 -0.38 -12.33 11.45
CA THR A 146 -1.73 -12.63 11.94
C THR A 146 -2.70 -12.71 10.76
N PRO A 147 -3.83 -13.43 10.89
CA PRO A 147 -4.88 -13.44 9.87
C PRO A 147 -5.28 -12.03 9.42
N LYS A 148 -5.48 -11.11 10.36
CA LYS A 148 -5.84 -9.73 10.06
C LYS A 148 -4.82 -9.03 9.14
N ILE A 149 -3.53 -9.09 9.49
CA ILE A 149 -2.46 -8.46 8.70
C ILE A 149 -2.38 -9.09 7.30
N PHE A 150 -2.52 -10.41 7.22
CA PHE A 150 -2.47 -11.13 5.95
C PHE A 150 -3.67 -10.77 5.06
N GLU A 151 -4.89 -10.79 5.61
CA GLU A 151 -6.11 -10.46 4.89
C GLU A 151 -6.15 -9.00 4.42
N GLU A 152 -5.67 -8.06 5.23
CA GLU A 152 -5.50 -6.66 4.83
C GLU A 152 -4.49 -6.50 3.68
N SER A 153 -3.38 -7.23 3.71
CA SER A 153 -2.41 -7.25 2.62
C SER A 153 -3.01 -7.87 1.35
N LEU A 154 -3.73 -8.97 1.50
CA LEU A 154 -4.41 -9.65 0.40
C LEU A 154 -5.49 -8.74 -0.22
N LYS A 155 -6.28 -8.05 0.60
CA LYS A 155 -7.28 -7.07 0.16
C LYS A 155 -6.62 -5.98 -0.70
N ARG A 156 -5.50 -5.40 -0.26
CA ARG A 156 -4.75 -4.41 -1.02
C ARG A 156 -4.25 -4.95 -2.37
N ASN A 157 -3.70 -6.16 -2.37
CA ASN A 157 -3.20 -6.78 -3.61
C ASN A 157 -4.33 -7.07 -4.60
N LEU A 158 -5.47 -7.59 -4.13
CA LEU A 158 -6.64 -7.82 -4.96
C LEU A 158 -7.21 -6.52 -5.53
N LEU A 159 -7.20 -5.44 -4.74
CA LEU A 159 -7.65 -4.13 -5.20
C LEU A 159 -6.73 -3.58 -6.30
N LEU A 160 -5.41 -3.72 -6.14
CA LEU A 160 -4.45 -3.36 -7.18
C LEU A 160 -4.68 -4.15 -8.47
N GLN A 161 -4.87 -5.47 -8.37
CA GLN A 161 -5.19 -6.31 -9.52
C GLN A 161 -6.52 -5.89 -10.18
N LYS A 162 -7.54 -5.60 -9.39
CA LYS A 162 -8.84 -5.14 -9.89
C LYS A 162 -8.72 -3.85 -10.68
N VAL A 163 -7.94 -2.88 -10.20
CA VAL A 163 -7.65 -1.64 -10.93
C VAL A 163 -6.88 -1.93 -12.21
N GLN A 164 -5.85 -2.77 -12.17
CA GLN A 164 -5.08 -3.14 -13.35
C GLN A 164 -5.95 -3.76 -14.43
N MET A 165 -6.90 -4.63 -14.05
CA MET A 165 -7.85 -5.23 -14.99
C MET A 165 -8.71 -4.19 -15.73
N PHE A 166 -8.99 -3.03 -15.13
CA PHE A 166 -9.70 -1.94 -15.82
C PHE A 166 -8.84 -1.29 -16.91
N PHE A 167 -7.52 -1.29 -16.74
CA PHE A 167 -6.59 -0.75 -17.74
C PHE A 167 -6.13 -1.79 -18.75
N ASP A 168 -6.17 -3.08 -18.38
CA ASP A 168 -5.90 -4.23 -19.28
C ASP A 168 -7.11 -4.59 -20.15
N LEU A 169 -8.08 -3.68 -20.31
CA LEU A 169 -9.12 -3.83 -21.31
C LEU A 169 -8.42 -3.98 -22.65
N ASN A 170 -8.42 -5.19 -23.20
CA ASN A 170 -7.97 -5.43 -24.56
C ASN A 170 -8.76 -4.47 -25.46
N PRO A 171 -8.11 -3.50 -26.10
CA PRO A 171 -8.81 -2.58 -26.98
C PRO A 171 -9.54 -3.41 -28.02
N SER A 172 -10.77 -3.05 -28.31
CA SER A 172 -11.54 -3.73 -29.33
C SER A 172 -10.80 -3.64 -30.68
N SER A 173 -11.00 -4.58 -31.57
CA SER A 173 -10.39 -4.53 -32.92
C SER A 173 -10.65 -3.17 -33.61
N VAL A 174 -11.80 -2.56 -33.35
CA VAL A 174 -12.18 -1.23 -33.88
C VAL A 174 -11.35 -0.10 -33.25
N GLU A 175 -11.06 -0.18 -31.94
CA GLU A 175 -10.20 0.80 -31.25
C GLU A 175 -8.74 0.69 -31.71
N ILE A 176 -8.24 -0.54 -31.90
CA ILE A 176 -6.90 -0.77 -32.45
C ILE A 176 -6.83 -0.24 -33.88
N GLU A 177 -7.84 -0.49 -34.73
CA GLU A 177 -7.89 0.01 -36.09
C GLU A 177 -7.95 1.54 -36.14
N ASN A 178 -8.74 2.19 -35.29
CA ASN A 178 -8.82 3.64 -35.21
C ASN A 178 -7.52 4.26 -34.68
N LEU A 179 -6.88 3.67 -33.66
CA LEU A 179 -5.58 4.12 -33.16
C LEU A 179 -4.48 3.92 -34.19
N SER A 180 -4.49 2.78 -34.93
CA SER A 180 -3.50 2.55 -35.99
C SER A 180 -3.66 3.53 -37.13
N LYS A 181 -4.88 3.87 -37.52
CA LYS A 181 -5.15 4.91 -38.52
C LYS A 181 -4.68 6.30 -38.08
N LEU A 182 -4.74 6.61 -36.77
CA LEU A 182 -4.27 7.88 -36.20
C LEU A 182 -2.75 7.97 -36.07
N LEU A 183 -2.09 6.86 -35.73
CA LEU A 183 -0.65 6.80 -35.46
C LEU A 183 0.19 6.46 -36.69
N PHE A 184 -0.39 5.78 -37.66
CA PHE A 184 0.27 5.28 -38.86
C PHE A 184 -0.45 5.78 -40.13
N ILE A 185 -0.71 7.09 -40.20
CA ILE A 185 -1.15 7.73 -41.44
C ILE A 185 0.03 7.78 -42.39
N GLU A 186 0.02 6.97 -43.43
CA GLU A 186 0.90 7.13 -44.56
C GLU A 186 0.20 8.10 -45.55
N ASP A 187 0.69 9.33 -45.58
CA ASP A 187 0.25 10.29 -46.63
C ASP A 187 1.09 10.05 -47.88
N ASP A 188 0.49 9.51 -48.92
CA ASP A 188 1.08 9.48 -50.23
C ASP A 188 1.07 10.90 -50.83
N ILE A 189 2.21 11.59 -50.69
CA ILE A 189 2.38 12.95 -51.25
C ILE A 189 2.96 12.82 -52.65
N SER A 190 2.13 13.03 -53.69
CA SER A 190 2.62 13.22 -55.04
C SER A 190 2.95 14.68 -55.31
N ILE A 191 4.24 14.98 -55.49
CA ILE A 191 4.68 16.33 -55.81
C ILE A 191 4.87 16.43 -57.35
N LYS A 192 4.10 17.30 -58.01
CA LYS A 192 4.32 17.65 -59.41
C LYS A 192 5.04 19.00 -59.47
N ILE A 193 6.29 18.96 -59.91
CA ILE A 193 7.09 20.15 -60.13
C ILE A 193 6.69 20.71 -61.51
N LEU A 194 6.08 21.90 -61.53
CA LEU A 194 5.79 22.63 -62.75
C LEU A 194 6.95 23.58 -63.02
N ASN A 195 7.66 23.38 -64.13
CA ASN A 195 8.64 24.34 -64.60
C ASN A 195 7.95 25.42 -65.42
N SER A 196 8.57 26.60 -65.48
CA SER A 196 8.03 27.75 -66.28
C SER A 196 7.77 27.42 -67.76
N ASN A 197 8.40 26.36 -68.28
CA ASN A 197 8.17 25.88 -69.63
C ASN A 197 6.93 25.00 -69.81
N ASP A 198 6.31 24.56 -68.69
CA ASP A 198 5.12 23.70 -68.71
C ASP A 198 3.84 24.51 -68.61
N VAL A 199 3.95 25.84 -68.43
CA VAL A 199 2.84 26.79 -68.41
C VAL A 199 2.72 27.47 -69.76
N LYS A 200 1.87 26.95 -70.64
CA LYS A 200 1.48 27.64 -71.82
C LYS A 200 0.51 28.79 -71.46
N VAL A 201 0.93 30.04 -71.64
CA VAL A 201 0.10 31.22 -71.54
C VAL A 201 -0.74 31.36 -72.84
#